data_6c08b2c75cf94b6dfefa4a30c6ad1f80
#
_entry.id   6c08b2c75cf94b6dfefa4a30c6ad1f80
#
_cell.length_a   1.000
_cell.length_b   1.000
_cell.length_c   1.000
_cell.angle_alpha   90.00
_cell.angle_beta   90.00
_cell.angle_gamma   90.00
#
_symmetry.space_group_name_H-M   'P 1'
#
loop_
_entity.id
_entity.type
_entity.pdbx_description
1 polymer ?
#
loop_
_entity_poly.entity_id
_entity_poly.type
_entity_poly.pdbx_seq_one_letter_code
_entity_poly.pdbx_strand_id
1 'polypeptide(L)'
;MMQPARERPGTAAQKGIGHRMQTALMGWVHQLGTLEYWEALLAGFEGLGPLVPILLAMVESFFPPLPLIAIVALNVAAHGGLLGFVYSWAGVALGGSIMFLLWRRLVKRYFWKLASRWPKLEKAQQWVNRFDTSSLFMLTLLPFAPSSFMHLAFGISDFDEKRYLITMLLGKGVMIAMMSVFGQSLVSSMKNPSYLVL
;
A
#
# COMPACT_ATOMS: atom_id res chain seq x y z
N MET A 1 -35.93 -41.06 32.58
CA MET A 1 -36.56 -40.22 31.53
C MET A 1 -35.81 -38.92 31.49
N MET A 2 -34.84 -38.79 30.56
CA MET A 2 -33.91 -37.68 30.45
C MET A 2 -34.49 -36.64 29.49
N GLN A 3 -34.75 -35.40 29.95
CA GLN A 3 -35.23 -34.33 29.10
C GLN A 3 -34.06 -33.82 28.21
N PRO A 4 -34.29 -33.60 26.90
CA PRO A 4 -33.24 -33.00 26.04
C PRO A 4 -33.04 -31.55 26.41
N ALA A 5 -31.77 -31.16 26.50
CA ALA A 5 -31.34 -29.79 26.81
C ALA A 5 -31.90 -28.81 25.77
N ARG A 6 -32.68 -27.82 26.21
CA ARG A 6 -33.16 -26.69 25.40
C ARG A 6 -31.96 -25.83 25.00
N GLU A 7 -31.58 -25.88 23.75
CA GLU A 7 -30.63 -24.89 23.18
C GLU A 7 -31.20 -23.47 23.32
N ARG A 8 -30.39 -22.57 23.84
CA ARG A 8 -30.77 -21.17 24.01
C ARG A 8 -30.91 -20.49 22.64
N PRO A 9 -31.99 -19.78 22.34
CA PRO A 9 -32.27 -19.22 20.99
C PRO A 9 -31.28 -18.16 20.50
N GLY A 10 -30.32 -17.72 21.32
CA GLY A 10 -29.29 -16.74 20.93
C GLY A 10 -28.11 -17.29 20.12
N THR A 11 -27.83 -18.60 20.21
CA THR A 11 -26.63 -19.18 19.60
C THR A 11 -26.81 -19.47 18.10
N ALA A 12 -28.00 -19.77 17.63
CA ALA A 12 -28.28 -20.01 16.21
C ALA A 12 -28.27 -18.73 15.38
N ALA A 13 -28.84 -17.65 15.91
CA ALA A 13 -28.82 -16.33 15.27
C ALA A 13 -27.40 -15.73 15.17
N GLN A 14 -26.59 -15.92 16.20
CA GLN A 14 -25.22 -15.44 16.26
C GLN A 14 -24.29 -16.21 15.31
N LYS A 15 -24.47 -17.52 15.15
CA LYS A 15 -23.80 -18.36 14.15
C LYS A 15 -24.19 -17.95 12.72
N GLY A 16 -25.47 -17.65 12.48
CA GLY A 16 -25.97 -17.20 11.16
C GLY A 16 -25.42 -15.85 10.71
N ILE A 17 -25.24 -14.89 11.64
CA ILE A 17 -24.65 -13.58 11.37
C ILE A 17 -23.13 -13.72 11.06
N GLY A 18 -22.42 -14.53 11.84
CA GLY A 18 -21.00 -14.81 11.61
C GLY A 18 -20.74 -15.46 10.25
N HIS A 19 -21.56 -16.42 9.86
CA HIS A 19 -21.43 -17.10 8.56
C HIS A 19 -21.74 -16.16 7.39
N ARG A 20 -22.77 -15.32 7.50
CA ARG A 20 -23.11 -14.31 6.46
C ARG A 20 -22.02 -13.24 6.34
N MET A 21 -21.43 -12.82 7.44
CA MET A 21 -20.32 -11.85 7.44
C MET A 21 -19.05 -12.46 6.83
N GLN A 22 -18.75 -13.72 7.12
CA GLN A 22 -17.63 -14.45 6.55
C GLN A 22 -17.79 -14.68 5.04
N THR A 23 -18.97 -15.09 4.58
CA THR A 23 -19.25 -15.25 3.14
C THR A 23 -19.25 -13.93 2.39
N ALA A 24 -19.74 -12.85 2.99
CA ALA A 24 -19.65 -11.51 2.42
C ALA A 24 -18.18 -11.05 2.33
N LEU A 25 -17.39 -11.18 3.40
CA LEU A 25 -15.97 -10.85 3.41
C LEU A 25 -15.15 -11.66 2.39
N MET A 26 -15.40 -12.96 2.29
CA MET A 26 -14.77 -13.82 1.29
C MET A 26 -15.16 -13.43 -0.14
N GLY A 27 -16.42 -13.06 -0.37
CA GLY A 27 -16.89 -12.53 -1.65
C GLY A 27 -16.19 -11.23 -2.04
N TRP A 28 -16.05 -10.30 -1.10
CA TRP A 28 -15.31 -9.05 -1.31
C TRP A 28 -13.83 -9.29 -1.60
N VAL A 29 -13.17 -10.17 -0.84
CA VAL A 29 -11.76 -10.52 -1.05
C VAL A 29 -11.56 -11.17 -2.41
N HIS A 30 -12.48 -12.03 -2.85
CA HIS A 30 -12.43 -12.66 -4.17
C HIS A 30 -12.62 -11.64 -5.29
N GLN A 31 -13.57 -10.72 -5.16
CA GLN A 31 -13.79 -9.64 -6.14
C GLN A 31 -12.60 -8.69 -6.23
N LEU A 32 -12.00 -8.32 -5.11
CA LEU A 32 -10.76 -7.52 -5.08
C LEU A 32 -9.56 -8.22 -5.73
N GLY A 33 -9.61 -9.55 -5.88
CA GLY A 33 -8.59 -10.35 -6.56
C GLY A 33 -8.78 -10.47 -8.08
N THR A 34 -9.92 -10.01 -8.64
CA THR A 34 -10.21 -10.13 -10.07
C THR A 34 -9.85 -8.84 -10.82
N LEU A 35 -9.15 -8.99 -11.94
CA LEU A 35 -8.78 -7.87 -12.81
C LEU A 35 -10.03 -7.13 -13.32
N GLU A 36 -11.08 -7.88 -13.63
CA GLU A 36 -12.38 -7.40 -14.12
C GLU A 36 -13.04 -6.40 -13.16
N TYR A 37 -12.95 -6.64 -11.85
CA TYR A 37 -13.47 -5.70 -10.86
C TYR A 37 -12.74 -4.35 -10.90
N TRP A 38 -11.43 -4.39 -11.04
CA TRP A 38 -10.62 -3.17 -11.10
C TRP A 38 -10.79 -2.43 -12.43
N GLU A 39 -10.92 -3.17 -13.53
CA GLU A 39 -11.24 -2.58 -14.85
C GLU A 39 -12.61 -1.91 -14.85
N ALA A 40 -13.64 -2.56 -14.29
CA ALA A 40 -14.97 -1.97 -14.14
C ALA A 40 -14.97 -0.75 -13.21
N LEU A 41 -14.22 -0.81 -12.12
CA LEU A 41 -14.05 0.32 -11.22
C LEU A 41 -13.39 1.51 -11.93
N LEU A 42 -12.32 1.26 -12.70
CA LEU A 42 -11.61 2.30 -13.45
C LEU A 42 -12.49 2.88 -14.57
N ALA A 43 -13.23 2.04 -15.28
CA ALA A 43 -14.18 2.49 -16.32
C ALA A 43 -15.27 3.40 -15.74
N GLY A 44 -15.72 3.15 -14.52
CA GLY A 44 -16.68 4.02 -13.82
C GLY A 44 -16.12 5.43 -13.50
N PHE A 45 -14.80 5.59 -13.56
CA PHE A 45 -14.12 6.85 -13.28
C PHE A 45 -13.44 7.49 -14.51
N GLU A 46 -13.74 7.02 -15.72
CA GLU A 46 -13.16 7.55 -16.97
C GLU A 46 -13.30 9.09 -17.10
N GLY A 47 -14.36 9.67 -16.54
CA GLY A 47 -14.57 11.12 -16.52
C GLY A 47 -13.63 11.92 -15.62
N LEU A 48 -12.91 11.26 -14.69
CA LEU A 48 -11.95 11.90 -13.78
C LEU A 48 -10.50 11.86 -14.29
N GLY A 49 -10.26 11.26 -15.46
CA GLY A 49 -8.95 11.22 -16.14
C GLY A 49 -7.82 10.73 -15.22
N PRO A 50 -6.67 11.45 -15.16
CA PRO A 50 -5.49 11.01 -14.42
C PRO A 50 -5.63 11.01 -12.89
N LEU A 51 -6.67 11.63 -12.35
CA LEU A 51 -6.85 11.73 -10.89
C LEU A 51 -7.05 10.37 -10.23
N VAL A 52 -7.82 9.48 -10.84
CA VAL A 52 -8.14 8.17 -10.26
C VAL A 52 -6.90 7.30 -10.06
N PRO A 53 -6.07 7.04 -11.09
CA PRO A 53 -4.86 6.24 -10.93
C PRO A 53 -3.87 6.87 -9.94
N ILE A 54 -3.76 8.20 -9.90
CA ILE A 54 -2.91 8.91 -8.94
C ILE A 54 -3.45 8.72 -7.50
N LEU A 55 -4.75 8.93 -7.28
CA LEU A 55 -5.37 8.75 -5.96
C LEU A 55 -5.29 7.30 -5.48
N LEU A 56 -5.48 6.34 -6.37
CA LEU A 56 -5.36 4.92 -6.05
C LEU A 56 -3.94 4.59 -5.56
N ALA A 57 -2.92 5.06 -6.27
CA ALA A 57 -1.52 4.87 -5.86
C ALA A 57 -1.17 5.67 -4.59
N MET A 58 -1.80 6.82 -4.37
CA MET A 58 -1.61 7.62 -3.17
C MET A 58 -2.15 6.91 -1.92
N VAL A 59 -3.30 6.25 -2.03
CA VAL A 59 -3.95 5.54 -0.90
C VAL A 59 -3.06 4.42 -0.34
N GLU A 60 -2.21 3.78 -1.15
CA GLU A 60 -1.24 2.77 -0.68
C GLU A 60 -0.35 3.29 0.47
N SER A 61 0.07 4.55 0.39
CA SER A 61 0.91 5.16 1.43
C SER A 61 0.24 5.25 2.81
N PHE A 62 -1.10 5.21 2.84
CA PHE A 62 -1.91 5.25 4.06
C PHE A 62 -2.29 3.86 4.57
N PHE A 63 -2.47 2.90 3.67
CA PHE A 63 -2.95 1.56 3.97
C PHE A 63 -1.89 0.50 3.66
N PRO A 64 -1.13 0.03 4.69
CA PRO A 64 -0.04 -0.94 4.51
C PRO A 64 -0.40 -2.24 3.80
N PRO A 65 -1.63 -2.79 3.93
CA PRO A 65 -1.97 -4.06 3.29
C PRO A 65 -2.25 -3.96 1.80
N LEU A 66 -2.30 -2.75 1.21
CA LEU A 66 -2.51 -2.61 -0.23
C LEU A 66 -1.25 -2.98 -1.02
N PRO A 67 -1.33 -3.96 -1.95
CA PRO A 67 -0.17 -4.38 -2.72
C PRO A 67 0.13 -3.35 -3.82
N LEU A 68 1.17 -2.55 -3.64
CA LEU A 68 1.60 -1.54 -4.62
C LEU A 68 1.80 -2.12 -6.02
N ILE A 69 2.34 -3.34 -6.11
CA ILE A 69 2.57 -4.01 -7.39
C ILE A 69 1.27 -4.20 -8.19
N ALA A 70 0.16 -4.52 -7.51
CA ALA A 70 -1.13 -4.67 -8.16
C ALA A 70 -1.67 -3.31 -8.66
N ILE A 71 -1.50 -2.24 -7.88
CA ILE A 71 -1.90 -0.88 -8.28
C ILE A 71 -1.10 -0.42 -9.48
N VAL A 72 0.22 -0.63 -9.49
CA VAL A 72 1.09 -0.27 -10.62
C VAL A 72 0.71 -1.07 -11.86
N ALA A 73 0.52 -2.40 -11.73
CA ALA A 73 0.11 -3.26 -12.83
C ALA A 73 -1.24 -2.82 -13.44
N LEU A 74 -2.19 -2.45 -12.58
CA LEU A 74 -3.50 -1.94 -12.99
C LEU A 74 -3.38 -0.61 -13.75
N ASN A 75 -2.61 0.34 -13.24
CA ASN A 75 -2.38 1.62 -13.90
C ASN A 75 -1.68 1.42 -15.26
N VAL A 76 -0.73 0.48 -15.34
CA VAL A 76 -0.06 0.12 -16.60
C VAL A 76 -1.01 -0.56 -17.57
N ALA A 77 -1.88 -1.44 -17.11
CA ALA A 77 -2.87 -2.12 -17.95
C ALA A 77 -3.89 -1.12 -18.55
N ALA A 78 -4.33 -0.15 -17.74
CA ALA A 78 -5.35 0.83 -18.14
C ALA A 78 -4.79 1.97 -19.02
N HIS A 79 -3.56 2.44 -18.75
CA HIS A 79 -3.02 3.67 -19.37
C HIS A 79 -1.74 3.44 -20.18
N GLY A 80 -1.24 2.18 -20.26
CA GLY A 80 0.03 1.84 -20.89
C GLY A 80 1.23 2.09 -19.97
N GLY A 81 2.40 1.59 -20.38
CA GLY A 81 3.61 1.55 -19.55
C GLY A 81 4.06 2.91 -19.02
N LEU A 82 4.14 3.91 -19.89
CA LEU A 82 4.67 5.23 -19.51
C LEU A 82 3.69 6.02 -18.62
N LEU A 83 2.43 6.15 -19.03
CA LEU A 83 1.43 6.88 -18.24
C LEU A 83 1.11 6.15 -16.94
N GLY A 84 0.99 4.81 -16.97
CA GLY A 84 0.80 4.00 -15.77
C GLY A 84 1.95 4.18 -14.77
N PHE A 85 3.20 4.24 -15.25
CA PHE A 85 4.36 4.59 -14.42
C PHE A 85 4.22 5.99 -13.81
N VAL A 86 3.96 7.02 -14.64
CA VAL A 86 3.90 8.41 -14.18
C VAL A 86 2.80 8.61 -13.14
N TYR A 87 1.61 8.06 -13.37
CA TYR A 87 0.49 8.18 -12.43
C TYR A 87 0.76 7.44 -11.12
N SER A 88 1.32 6.23 -11.19
CA SER A 88 1.68 5.47 -10.00
C SER A 88 2.77 6.18 -9.19
N TRP A 89 3.81 6.66 -9.86
CA TRP A 89 4.88 7.38 -9.20
C TRP A 89 4.40 8.70 -8.58
N ALA A 90 3.60 9.49 -9.30
CA ALA A 90 3.04 10.73 -8.76
C ALA A 90 2.16 10.47 -7.53
N GLY A 91 1.30 9.44 -7.58
CA GLY A 91 0.46 9.06 -6.45
C GLY A 91 1.26 8.65 -5.22
N VAL A 92 2.22 7.74 -5.38
CA VAL A 92 3.11 7.28 -4.29
C VAL A 92 3.98 8.43 -3.75
N ALA A 93 4.49 9.29 -4.63
CA ALA A 93 5.27 10.46 -4.26
C ALA A 93 4.46 11.45 -3.40
N LEU A 94 3.24 11.77 -3.84
CA LEU A 94 2.33 12.64 -3.09
C LEU A 94 1.91 12.01 -1.76
N GLY A 95 1.42 10.77 -1.79
CA GLY A 95 0.97 10.06 -0.60
C GLY A 95 2.08 9.89 0.43
N GLY A 96 3.26 9.44 -0.01
CA GLY A 96 4.43 9.27 0.85
C GLY A 96 4.92 10.58 1.45
N SER A 97 4.94 11.67 0.66
CA SER A 97 5.31 13.00 1.15
C SER A 97 4.32 13.51 2.19
N ILE A 98 3.03 13.38 1.93
CA ILE A 98 1.97 13.78 2.87
C ILE A 98 2.10 12.99 4.18
N MET A 99 2.24 11.67 4.11
CA MET A 99 2.38 10.82 5.29
C MET A 99 3.64 11.13 6.09
N PHE A 100 4.78 11.27 5.43
CA PHE A 100 6.02 11.66 6.09
C PHE A 100 5.88 13.01 6.80
N LEU A 101 5.35 14.05 6.13
CA LEU A 101 5.17 15.38 6.71
C LEU A 101 4.14 15.38 7.85
N LEU A 102 3.09 14.57 7.73
CA LEU A 102 2.10 14.38 8.79
C LEU A 102 2.79 13.84 10.07
N TRP A 103 3.58 12.78 9.95
CA TRP A 103 4.33 12.23 11.07
C TRP A 103 5.38 13.21 11.59
N ARG A 104 6.07 13.92 10.70
CA ARG A 104 7.10 14.91 11.06
C ARG A 104 6.52 16.08 11.85
N ARG A 105 5.44 16.67 11.39
CA ARG A 105 4.91 17.93 11.94
C ARG A 105 3.90 17.73 13.06
N LEU A 106 3.02 16.73 12.94
CA LEU A 106 1.96 16.51 13.91
C LEU A 106 2.35 15.53 15.01
N VAL A 107 2.98 14.42 14.65
CA VAL A 107 3.18 13.32 15.59
C VAL A 107 4.53 13.41 16.29
N LYS A 108 5.60 13.86 15.64
CA LYS A 108 6.94 13.96 16.25
C LYS A 108 6.91 14.70 17.59
N ARG A 109 6.19 15.82 17.66
CA ARG A 109 6.09 16.62 18.88
C ARG A 109 5.43 15.89 20.04
N TYR A 110 4.38 15.11 19.75
CA TYR A 110 3.67 14.32 20.77
C TYR A 110 4.42 13.03 21.08
N PHE A 111 5.04 12.44 20.05
CA PHE A 111 5.80 11.21 20.17
C PHE A 111 6.97 11.35 21.14
N TRP A 112 7.70 12.47 21.13
CA TRP A 112 8.79 12.72 22.07
C TRP A 112 8.34 12.72 23.53
N LYS A 113 7.16 13.26 23.84
CA LYS A 113 6.59 13.19 25.19
C LYS A 113 6.26 11.76 25.62
N LEU A 114 5.92 10.90 24.67
CA LEU A 114 5.60 9.49 24.90
C LEU A 114 6.86 8.63 24.92
N ALA A 115 7.80 8.88 24.02
CA ALA A 115 9.06 8.12 23.86
C ALA A 115 9.93 8.19 25.13
N SER A 116 9.93 9.36 25.84
CA SER A 116 10.62 9.52 27.11
C SER A 116 10.13 8.56 28.21
N ARG A 117 8.93 7.99 28.05
CA ARG A 117 8.36 6.99 28.96
C ARG A 117 8.58 5.55 28.51
N TRP A 118 9.06 5.33 27.27
CA TRP A 118 9.13 4.00 26.67
C TRP A 118 10.51 3.77 26.02
N PRO A 119 11.44 3.14 26.73
CA PRO A 119 12.82 2.92 26.25
C PRO A 119 12.93 2.16 24.92
N LYS A 120 11.90 1.35 24.57
CA LYS A 120 11.86 0.62 23.29
C LYS A 120 11.70 1.57 22.09
N LEU A 121 10.94 2.66 22.27
CA LEU A 121 10.73 3.66 21.23
C LEU A 121 11.98 4.48 20.97
N GLU A 122 12.71 4.81 22.03
CA GLU A 122 13.99 5.51 21.93
C GLU A 122 15.04 4.66 21.17
N LYS A 123 15.12 3.37 21.46
CA LYS A 123 15.98 2.44 20.72
C LYS A 123 15.62 2.35 19.25
N ALA A 124 14.33 2.26 18.91
CA ALA A 124 13.87 2.24 17.54
C ALA A 124 14.25 3.52 16.77
N GLN A 125 14.14 4.68 17.41
CA GLN A 125 14.56 5.94 16.83
C GLN A 125 16.08 6.02 16.64
N GLN A 126 16.87 5.61 17.64
CA GLN A 126 18.32 5.54 17.51
C GLN A 126 18.74 4.62 16.37
N TRP A 127 18.00 3.53 16.13
CA TRP A 127 18.22 2.63 15.00
C TRP A 127 17.98 3.36 13.67
N VAL A 128 16.86 4.07 13.53
CA VAL A 128 16.55 4.84 12.31
C VAL A 128 17.56 5.96 12.07
N ASN A 129 18.02 6.64 13.12
CA ASN A 129 19.01 7.71 13.01
C ASN A 129 20.40 7.24 12.53
N ARG A 130 20.66 5.92 12.52
CA ARG A 130 21.90 5.34 11.96
C ARG A 130 21.84 5.15 10.44
N PHE A 131 20.65 5.27 9.84
CA PHE A 131 20.53 5.17 8.39
C PHE A 131 21.13 6.40 7.74
N ASP A 132 21.97 6.17 6.75
CA ASP A 132 22.43 7.18 5.82
C ASP A 132 21.51 7.26 4.58
N THR A 133 21.79 8.20 3.70
CA THR A 133 21.01 8.39 2.48
C THR A 133 21.04 7.16 1.56
N SER A 134 22.19 6.47 1.51
CA SER A 134 22.36 5.27 0.66
C SER A 134 21.55 4.10 1.18
N SER A 135 21.57 3.87 2.48
CA SER A 135 20.75 2.83 3.14
C SER A 135 19.26 3.10 2.96
N LEU A 136 18.84 4.36 3.09
CA LEU A 136 17.46 4.76 2.82
C LEU A 136 17.09 4.50 1.36
N PHE A 137 17.96 4.86 0.41
CA PHE A 137 17.71 4.62 -1.02
C PHE A 137 17.52 3.12 -1.30
N MET A 138 18.42 2.27 -0.80
CA MET A 138 18.29 0.81 -0.93
C MET A 138 16.99 0.29 -0.33
N LEU A 139 16.59 0.81 0.83
CA LEU A 139 15.34 0.43 1.46
C LEU A 139 14.11 0.83 0.63
N THR A 140 14.16 1.99 -0.06
CA THR A 140 13.06 2.45 -0.93
C THR A 140 12.94 1.65 -2.22
N LEU A 141 13.98 0.96 -2.65
CA LEU A 141 13.95 0.06 -3.81
C LEU A 141 13.26 -1.28 -3.52
N LEU A 142 13.15 -1.66 -2.24
CA LEU A 142 12.54 -2.93 -1.87
C LEU A 142 11.02 -2.89 -2.04
N PRO A 143 10.44 -3.72 -2.92
CA PRO A 143 9.00 -3.70 -3.19
C PRO A 143 8.15 -4.19 -2.00
N PHE A 144 8.76 -4.93 -1.08
CA PHE A 144 8.07 -5.50 0.08
C PHE A 144 8.27 -4.68 1.36
N ALA A 145 9.07 -3.62 1.33
CA ALA A 145 9.22 -2.73 2.48
C ALA A 145 7.91 -1.95 2.69
N PRO A 146 7.27 -2.04 3.88
CA PRO A 146 6.01 -1.35 4.10
C PRO A 146 6.22 0.17 4.11
N SER A 147 5.76 0.82 3.04
CA SER A 147 5.94 2.26 2.79
C SER A 147 5.47 3.10 3.98
N SER A 148 4.29 2.79 4.51
CA SER A 148 3.71 3.51 5.66
C SER A 148 4.60 3.46 6.90
N PHE A 149 5.24 2.30 7.16
CA PHE A 149 6.18 2.18 8.28
C PHE A 149 7.43 3.05 8.07
N MET A 150 7.95 3.12 6.84
CA MET A 150 9.08 3.99 6.52
C MET A 150 8.73 5.47 6.73
N HIS A 151 7.56 5.91 6.23
CA HIS A 151 7.11 7.29 6.41
C HIS A 151 6.95 7.64 7.89
N LEU A 152 6.42 6.72 8.71
CA LEU A 152 6.34 6.86 10.15
C LEU A 152 7.74 6.94 10.79
N ALA A 153 8.58 5.94 10.57
CA ALA A 153 9.88 5.80 11.24
C ALA A 153 10.80 7.00 10.95
N PHE A 154 10.94 7.37 9.68
CA PHE A 154 11.74 8.53 9.28
C PHE A 154 11.05 9.86 9.61
N GLY A 155 9.71 9.91 9.60
CA GLY A 155 8.96 11.10 9.99
C GLY A 155 9.18 11.51 11.44
N ILE A 156 9.24 10.56 12.36
CA ILE A 156 9.49 10.82 13.79
C ILE A 156 10.98 10.91 14.15
N SER A 157 11.89 10.47 13.28
CA SER A 157 13.35 10.50 13.50
C SER A 157 13.93 11.91 13.32
N ASP A 158 15.26 12.05 13.50
CA ASP A 158 15.99 13.30 13.24
C ASP A 158 16.61 13.35 11.84
N PHE A 159 16.26 12.40 10.98
CA PHE A 159 16.72 12.37 9.60
C PHE A 159 16.27 13.64 8.84
N ASP A 160 17.14 14.18 8.00
CA ASP A 160 16.87 15.41 7.26
C ASP A 160 15.66 15.27 6.32
N GLU A 161 14.74 16.23 6.37
CA GLU A 161 13.48 16.21 5.64
C GLU A 161 13.70 16.21 4.12
N LYS A 162 14.58 17.08 3.63
CA LYS A 162 14.85 17.22 2.20
C LYS A 162 15.53 15.97 1.65
N ARG A 163 16.52 15.45 2.38
CA ARG A 163 17.20 14.19 2.02
C ARG A 163 16.23 13.03 1.95
N TYR A 164 15.34 12.93 2.94
CA TYR A 164 14.33 11.89 2.94
C TYR A 164 13.41 11.98 1.71
N LEU A 165 12.82 13.14 1.46
CA LEU A 165 11.88 13.33 0.36
C LEU A 165 12.54 13.06 -0.99
N ILE A 166 13.74 13.62 -1.24
CA ILE A 166 14.47 13.40 -2.50
C ILE A 166 14.81 11.92 -2.69
N THR A 167 15.35 11.29 -1.65
CA THR A 167 15.75 9.87 -1.72
C THR A 167 14.54 8.96 -1.93
N MET A 168 13.45 9.24 -1.25
CA MET A 168 12.18 8.51 -1.40
C MET A 168 11.61 8.67 -2.80
N LEU A 169 11.58 9.89 -3.34
CA LEU A 169 11.10 10.16 -4.69
C LEU A 169 11.91 9.41 -5.75
N LEU A 170 13.23 9.46 -5.66
CA LEU A 170 14.13 8.79 -6.60
C LEU A 170 14.03 7.27 -6.47
N GLY A 171 14.13 6.73 -5.25
CA GLY A 171 14.10 5.29 -5.03
C GLY A 171 12.76 4.67 -5.40
N LYS A 172 11.65 5.29 -5.00
CA LYS A 172 10.31 4.86 -5.42
C LYS A 172 10.11 5.00 -6.93
N GLY A 173 10.68 6.03 -7.56
CA GLY A 173 10.68 6.19 -9.01
C GLY A 173 11.33 5.00 -9.71
N VAL A 174 12.54 4.62 -9.29
CA VAL A 174 13.24 3.45 -9.84
C VAL A 174 12.46 2.16 -9.60
N MET A 175 11.97 1.96 -8.37
CA MET A 175 11.18 0.77 -8.02
C MET A 175 9.91 0.65 -8.86
N ILE A 176 9.13 1.74 -9.01
CA ILE A 176 7.88 1.74 -9.79
C ILE A 176 8.19 1.57 -11.29
N ALA A 177 9.29 2.14 -11.80
CA ALA A 177 9.72 1.92 -13.17
C ALA A 177 9.98 0.42 -13.44
N MET A 178 10.70 -0.25 -12.55
CA MET A 178 10.90 -1.69 -12.62
C MET A 178 9.58 -2.46 -12.57
N MET A 179 8.69 -2.13 -11.64
CA MET A 179 7.37 -2.74 -11.53
C MET A 179 6.52 -2.51 -12.80
N SER A 180 6.60 -1.33 -13.41
CA SER A 180 5.86 -1.01 -14.64
C SER A 180 6.33 -1.85 -15.82
N VAL A 181 7.63 -2.10 -15.95
CA VAL A 181 8.19 -2.99 -16.98
C VAL A 181 7.70 -4.43 -16.74
N PHE A 182 7.78 -4.93 -15.51
CA PHE A 182 7.26 -6.26 -15.16
C PHE A 182 5.75 -6.36 -15.36
N GLY A 183 4.99 -5.35 -14.93
CA GLY A 183 3.54 -5.28 -15.12
C GLY A 183 3.14 -5.32 -16.59
N GLN A 184 3.84 -4.60 -17.45
CA GLN A 184 3.62 -4.61 -18.89
C GLN A 184 3.90 -5.99 -19.49
N SER A 185 4.98 -6.65 -19.06
CA SER A 185 5.33 -8.01 -19.50
C SER A 185 4.25 -9.02 -19.08
N LEU A 186 3.74 -8.93 -17.85
CA LEU A 186 2.65 -9.79 -17.37
C LEU A 186 1.36 -9.60 -18.19
N VAL A 187 0.95 -8.35 -18.39
CA VAL A 187 -0.25 -8.02 -19.19
C VAL A 187 -0.11 -8.50 -20.63
N SER A 188 1.08 -8.34 -21.23
CA SER A 188 1.35 -8.83 -22.60
C SER A 188 1.29 -10.36 -22.68
N SER A 189 1.82 -11.06 -21.69
CA SER A 189 1.78 -12.52 -21.61
C SER A 189 0.36 -13.06 -21.40
N MET A 190 -0.47 -12.36 -20.65
CA MET A 190 -1.88 -12.72 -20.48
C MET A 190 -2.70 -12.53 -21.75
N LYS A 191 -2.39 -11.49 -22.55
CA LYS A 191 -3.05 -11.22 -23.83
C LYS A 191 -2.59 -12.16 -24.97
N ASN A 192 -1.37 -12.68 -24.90
CA ASN A 192 -0.78 -13.58 -25.88
C ASN A 192 -0.05 -14.75 -25.18
N PRO A 193 -0.77 -15.84 -24.87
CA PRO A 193 -0.18 -16.97 -24.15
C PRO A 193 0.96 -17.70 -24.91
N SER A 194 1.16 -17.40 -26.18
CA SER A 194 2.28 -17.93 -26.97
C SER A 194 3.68 -17.53 -26.48
N TYR A 195 3.80 -16.50 -25.66
CA TYR A 195 5.09 -16.08 -25.07
C TYR A 195 5.49 -16.87 -23.81
N LEU A 196 4.62 -17.75 -23.30
CA LEU A 196 4.90 -18.61 -22.14
C LEU A 196 5.53 -19.96 -22.51
N VAL A 197 5.78 -20.22 -23.80
CA VAL A 197 6.27 -21.52 -24.35
C VAL A 197 7.68 -21.39 -24.94
N LEU A 198 8.54 -20.55 -24.36
CA LEU A 198 9.97 -20.51 -24.66
C LEU A 198 10.82 -20.75 -23.42
#